data_74b3d4a27069e943112a5272f26b6e27
#
_entry.id   74b3d4a27069e943112a5272f26b6e27
#
_cell.length_a   1.000
_cell.length_b   1.000
_cell.length_c   1.000
_cell.angle_alpha   90.00
_cell.angle_beta   90.00
_cell.angle_gamma   90.00
#
_symmetry.space_group_name_H-M   'P 1'
#
loop_
_entity.id
_entity.type
_entity.pdbx_description
1 polymer ?
#
loop_
_entity_poly.entity_id
_entity_poly.type
_entity_poly.pdbx_seq_one_letter_code
_entity_poly.pdbx_strand_id
1 'polypeptide(L)' 'MKEKVEEVLKKIRPALEADGGGIELIDIVDGVVQVRLQGACQGCMGAQMTLKKGVEQVLKEEIPEVKSVEAV' A
#
# COMPACT_ATOMS: atom_id res chain seq x y z
N MET A 1 7.07 -11.05 7.93
CA MET A 1 6.90 -10.03 6.89
C MET A 1 5.52 -9.37 6.94
N LYS A 2 4.47 -10.16 7.06
CA LYS A 2 3.08 -9.63 7.07
C LYS A 2 2.86 -8.62 8.18
N GLU A 3 3.33 -8.91 9.39
CA GLU A 3 3.17 -8.02 10.53
C GLU A 3 3.86 -6.68 10.31
N LYS A 4 5.07 -6.70 9.75
CA LYS A 4 5.80 -5.47 9.46
C LYS A 4 5.11 -4.65 8.38
N VAL A 5 4.58 -5.32 7.35
CA VAL A 5 3.84 -4.66 6.30
C VAL A 5 2.59 -3.98 6.87
N GLU A 6 1.86 -4.68 7.74
CA GLU A 6 0.69 -4.11 8.38
C GLU A 6 1.02 -2.89 9.24
N GLU A 7 2.16 -2.93 9.95
CA GLU A 7 2.59 -1.78 10.74
C GLU A 7 2.89 -0.58 9.87
N VAL A 8 3.57 -0.79 8.74
CA VAL A 8 3.86 0.28 7.79
C VAL A 8 2.56 0.83 7.20
N LEU A 9 1.63 -0.05 6.84
CA LEU A 9 0.34 0.37 6.30
C LEU A 9 -0.47 1.18 7.32
N LYS A 10 -0.38 0.84 8.61
CA LYS A 10 -1.02 1.62 9.66
C LYS A 10 -0.49 3.05 9.72
N LYS A 11 0.79 3.24 9.44
CA LYS A 11 1.38 4.58 9.39
C LYS A 11 0.90 5.38 8.18
N ILE A 12 0.62 4.69 7.09
CA ILE A 12 0.18 5.30 5.84
C ILE A 12 -1.32 5.61 5.85
N ARG A 13 -2.12 4.75 6.50
CA ARG A 13 -3.58 4.89 6.52
C ARG A 13 -4.10 6.27 6.90
N PRO A 14 -3.59 6.92 7.96
CA PRO A 14 -4.12 8.23 8.33
C PRO A 14 -4.01 9.26 7.21
N ALA A 15 -2.93 9.23 6.44
CA ALA A 15 -2.77 10.14 5.31
C ALA A 15 -3.78 9.85 4.20
N LEU A 16 -4.02 8.57 3.92
CA LEU A 16 -5.00 8.16 2.91
C LEU A 16 -6.42 8.47 3.35
N GLU A 17 -6.73 8.24 4.62
CA GLU A 17 -8.06 8.50 5.17
C GLU A 17 -8.37 9.99 5.17
N ALA A 18 -7.37 10.84 5.37
CA ALA A 18 -7.54 12.28 5.29
C ALA A 18 -8.01 12.73 3.90
N ASP A 19 -7.63 11.99 2.87
CA ASP A 19 -8.05 12.26 1.49
C ASP A 19 -9.31 11.47 1.10
N GLY A 20 -9.93 10.83 2.06
CA GLY A 20 -11.14 10.04 1.82
C GLY A 20 -10.88 8.65 1.27
N GLY A 21 -9.64 8.19 1.29
CA GLY A 21 -9.27 6.87 0.81
C GLY A 21 -8.85 5.93 1.92
N GLY A 22 -8.31 4.78 1.54
CA GLY A 22 -7.82 3.79 2.47
C GLY A 22 -7.04 2.70 1.74
N ILE A 23 -6.40 1.85 2.51
CA ILE A 23 -5.63 0.74 1.97
C ILE A 23 -5.82 -0.49 2.84
N GLU A 24 -5.94 -1.65 2.21
CA GLU A 24 -6.11 -2.92 2.88
C GLU A 24 -5.08 -3.92 2.36
N LEU A 25 -4.45 -4.64 3.26
CA LEU A 25 -3.53 -5.72 2.88
C LEU A 25 -4.35 -6.96 2.51
N ILE A 26 -4.13 -7.46 1.31
CA ILE A 26 -4.81 -8.66 0.82
C ILE A 26 -3.93 -9.88 1.02
N ASP A 27 -2.69 -9.85 0.52
CA ASP A 27 -1.78 -10.99 0.64
C ASP A 27 -0.35 -10.55 0.36
N ILE A 28 0.59 -11.42 0.66
CA ILE A 28 2.01 -11.24 0.33
C ILE A 28 2.49 -12.54 -0.29
N VAL A 29 2.91 -12.47 -1.55
CA VAL A 29 3.39 -13.64 -2.28
C VAL A 29 4.74 -13.32 -2.90
N ASP A 30 5.77 -14.09 -2.52
CA ASP A 30 7.13 -13.95 -3.06
C ASP A 30 7.69 -12.53 -3.01
N GLY A 31 7.41 -11.81 -1.92
CA GLY A 31 7.86 -10.44 -1.76
C GLY A 31 7.00 -9.40 -2.46
N VAL A 32 5.95 -9.84 -3.15
CA VAL A 32 4.97 -8.93 -3.76
C VAL A 32 3.83 -8.71 -2.77
N VAL A 33 3.64 -7.47 -2.37
CA VAL A 33 2.59 -7.09 -1.43
C VAL A 33 1.34 -6.74 -2.23
N GLN A 34 0.27 -7.48 -2.02
CA GLN A 34 -1.00 -7.23 -2.68
C GLN A 34 -1.89 -6.40 -1.76
N VAL A 35 -2.30 -5.25 -2.24
CA VAL A 35 -3.13 -4.34 -1.47
C VAL A 35 -4.37 -3.95 -2.27
N ARG A 36 -5.40 -3.52 -1.55
CA ARG A 36 -6.61 -2.98 -2.17
C ARG A 36 -6.77 -1.54 -1.72
N LEU A 37 -6.85 -0.64 -2.69
CA LEU A 37 -7.12 0.76 -2.40
C LEU A 37 -8.63 0.96 -2.29
N GLN A 38 -9.04 1.81 -1.33
CA GLN A 38 -10.45 2.03 -1.01
C GLN A 38 -10.80 3.50 -1.09
N GLY A 39 -12.09 3.78 -1.23
CA GLY A 39 -12.61 5.14 -1.22
C GLY A 39 -12.16 5.95 -2.43
N ALA A 40 -11.78 7.21 -2.20
CA ALA A 40 -11.38 8.12 -3.27
C ALA A 40 -10.18 7.62 -4.06
N CYS A 41 -9.34 6.77 -3.46
CA CYS A 41 -8.17 6.21 -4.14
C CYS A 41 -8.53 5.19 -5.20
N GLN A 42 -9.73 4.63 -5.15
CA GLN A 42 -10.17 3.56 -6.04
C GLN A 42 -10.63 4.06 -7.41
N GLY A 43 -11.14 5.27 -7.48
CA GLY A 43 -11.76 5.79 -8.69
C GLY A 43 -10.85 6.52 -9.67
N CYS A 44 -9.60 6.75 -9.32
CA CYS A 44 -8.69 7.54 -10.15
C CYS A 44 -7.41 6.75 -10.45
N MET A 45 -7.22 6.35 -11.69
CA MET A 45 -6.07 5.52 -12.08
C MET A 45 -4.74 6.23 -11.84
N GLY A 46 -4.65 7.52 -12.12
CA GLY A 46 -3.44 8.29 -11.88
C GLY A 46 -3.10 8.34 -10.39
N ALA A 47 -4.09 8.58 -9.55
CA ALA A 47 -3.90 8.61 -8.11
C ALA A 47 -3.51 7.23 -7.57
N GLN A 48 -4.10 6.16 -8.11
CA GLN A 48 -3.74 4.80 -7.73
C GLN A 48 -2.28 4.49 -8.03
N MET A 49 -1.79 4.90 -9.19
CA MET A 49 -0.40 4.67 -9.55
C MET A 49 0.55 5.44 -8.65
N THR A 50 0.24 6.68 -8.35
CA THR A 50 1.06 7.52 -7.46
C THR A 50 1.09 6.94 -6.05
N LEU A 51 -0.06 6.55 -5.53
CA LEU A 51 -0.15 5.94 -4.21
C LEU A 51 0.57 4.60 -4.16
N LYS A 52 0.41 3.79 -5.18
CA LYS A 52 1.09 2.50 -5.28
C LYS A 52 2.60 2.67 -5.21
N LYS A 53 3.15 3.62 -5.97
CA LYS A 53 4.58 3.88 -5.96
C LYS A 53 5.06 4.41 -4.63
N GLY A 54 4.30 5.31 -4.01
CA GLY A 54 4.63 5.83 -2.69
C GLY A 54 4.63 4.74 -1.62
N VAL A 55 3.60 3.92 -1.62
CA VAL A 55 3.49 2.79 -0.69
C VAL A 55 4.63 1.79 -0.93
N GLU A 56 4.90 1.48 -2.19
CA GLU A 56 5.98 0.57 -2.55
C GLU A 56 7.33 1.09 -2.06
N GLN A 57 7.60 2.37 -2.26
CA GLN A 57 8.85 2.97 -1.83
C GLN A 57 9.02 2.89 -0.32
N VAL A 58 7.99 3.25 0.44
CA VAL A 58 8.01 3.19 1.90
C VAL A 58 8.21 1.75 2.36
N LEU A 59 7.48 0.81 1.77
CA LEU A 59 7.61 -0.61 2.14
C LEU A 59 9.00 -1.14 1.83
N LYS A 60 9.57 -0.79 0.70
CA LYS A 60 10.93 -1.22 0.36
C LYS A 60 11.97 -0.65 1.30
N GLU A 61 11.79 0.59 1.75
CA GLU A 61 12.73 1.21 2.69
C GLU A 61 12.63 0.58 4.07
N GLU A 62 11.41 0.32 4.54
CA GLU A 62 11.18 -0.28 5.85
C GLU A 62 11.43 -1.78 5.86
N ILE A 63 11.11 -2.45 4.75
CA ILE A 63 11.22 -3.90 4.62
C ILE A 63 11.96 -4.22 3.33
N PRO A 64 13.28 -4.43 3.39
CA PRO A 64 14.07 -4.71 2.18
C PRO A 64 13.63 -5.95 1.41
N GLU A 65 12.93 -6.85 2.07
CA GLU A 65 12.45 -8.09 1.46
C GLU A 65 11.30 -7.87 0.49
N VAL A 66 10.63 -6.71 0.56
CA VAL A 66 9.54 -6.37 -0.35
C VAL A 66 10.12 -6.06 -1.73
N LYS A 67 9.63 -6.76 -2.74
CA LYS A 67 10.06 -6.57 -4.13
C LYS A 67 9.19 -5.56 -4.86
N SER A 68 7.89 -5.64 -4.66
CA SER A 68 6.96 -4.72 -5.30
C SER A 68 5.63 -4.71 -4.55
N VAL A 69 4.77 -3.79 -4.94
CA VAL A 69 3.41 -3.68 -4.41
C VAL A 69 2.45 -3.70 -5.59
N GLU A 70 1.39 -4.46 -5.47
CA GLU A 70 0.36 -4.52 -6.49
C GLU A 70 -1.01 -4.18 -5.91
N ALA A 71 -1.78 -3.40 -6.65
CA ALA A 71 -3.17 -3.12 -6.32
C ALA A 71 -4.07 -4.16 -6.97
N VAL A 72 -4.90 -4.81 -6.17
CA VAL A 72 -5.80 -5.85 -6.65
C VAL A 72 -7.26 -5.49 -6.47
#